data_d7b30e8281b4c3c7b2f4b21f09f395c6
#
_entry.id   d7b30e8281b4c3c7b2f4b21f09f395c6
#
_cell.length_a   1.000
_cell.length_b   1.000
_cell.length_c   1.000
_cell.angle_alpha   90.00
_cell.angle_beta   90.00
_cell.angle_gamma   90.00
#
_symmetry.space_group_name_H-M   'P 1'
#
loop_
_entity.id
_entity.type
_entity.pdbx_description
1 polymer ?
#
loop_
_entity_poly.entity_id
_entity_poly.type
_entity_poly.pdbx_seq_one_letter_code
_entity_poly.pdbx_strand_id
1 'polypeptide(L)'
;MGKILILEGDCVEDSQIDFPQKTLLTLGYTVDVASPNKKPDDVITSSIFEPSDLQYFNPGLAHKYKVTVDINTVDYKSYDALYLPGGHSPLHLHVNPKVIEITKYFLESKKTLVSICYSVLILAATKSISGRKLTGLPFTRVVADLAGAKYEETLCVKDGSLITAIGNPGLIKMMEEFLKALK
;
A
#
# COMPACT_ATOMS: atom_id res chain seq x y z
N MET A 1 19.67 -9.58 -1.53
CA MET A 1 18.27 -9.49 -1.03
C MET A 1 17.40 -8.87 -2.09
N GLY A 2 16.08 -9.04 -1.96
CA GLY A 2 15.14 -8.60 -2.99
C GLY A 2 14.92 -7.09 -3.06
N LYS A 3 14.14 -6.67 -4.07
CA LYS A 3 13.77 -5.29 -4.35
C LYS A 3 12.28 -5.07 -4.09
N ILE A 4 11.95 -4.05 -3.35
CA ILE A 4 10.58 -3.69 -2.96
C ILE A 4 10.24 -2.34 -3.58
N LEU A 5 9.12 -2.25 -4.27
CA LEU A 5 8.55 -0.98 -4.72
C LEU A 5 7.46 -0.54 -3.76
N ILE A 6 7.50 0.71 -3.32
CA ILE A 6 6.43 1.37 -2.58
C ILE A 6 5.77 2.39 -3.50
N LEU A 7 4.45 2.31 -3.67
CA LEU A 7 3.67 3.33 -4.36
C LEU A 7 2.89 4.15 -3.34
N GLU A 8 3.19 5.42 -3.27
CA GLU A 8 2.57 6.33 -2.31
C GLU A 8 2.46 7.76 -2.86
N GLY A 9 1.78 8.61 -2.13
CA GLY A 9 1.65 10.04 -2.43
C GLY A 9 1.56 10.84 -1.14
N ASP A 10 1.41 12.15 -1.26
CA ASP A 10 1.21 13.03 -0.11
C ASP A 10 0.02 12.58 0.74
N CYS A 11 0.07 12.83 2.03
CA CYS A 11 -0.89 12.37 3.03
C CYS A 11 -0.95 10.84 3.18
N VAL A 12 0.15 10.12 2.91
CA VAL A 12 0.31 8.74 3.33
C VAL A 12 0.31 8.66 4.87
N GLU A 13 -0.25 7.61 5.45
CA GLU A 13 -0.21 7.39 6.91
C GLU A 13 1.24 7.14 7.37
N ASP A 14 1.73 7.98 8.29
CA ASP A 14 3.14 8.02 8.69
C ASP A 14 3.67 6.68 9.20
N SER A 15 2.95 6.02 10.10
CA SER A 15 3.37 4.72 10.63
C SER A 15 3.37 3.61 9.58
N GLN A 16 2.52 3.72 8.56
CA GLN A 16 2.40 2.73 7.49
C GLN A 16 3.48 2.87 6.42
N ILE A 17 4.22 3.99 6.40
CA ILE A 17 5.42 4.11 5.56
C ILE A 17 6.69 3.97 6.39
N ASP A 18 6.79 4.65 7.53
CA ASP A 18 8.02 4.73 8.32
C ASP A 18 8.49 3.36 8.82
N PHE A 19 7.60 2.63 9.49
CA PHE A 19 7.95 1.34 10.08
C PHE A 19 8.28 0.27 9.03
N PRO A 20 7.46 0.04 7.97
CA PRO A 20 7.80 -0.94 6.94
C PRO A 20 9.06 -0.59 6.17
N GLN A 21 9.22 0.67 5.74
CA GLN A 21 10.40 1.08 4.98
C GLN A 21 11.69 0.88 5.77
N LYS A 22 11.74 1.36 7.01
CA LYS A 22 12.92 1.23 7.89
C LYS A 22 13.22 -0.24 8.22
N THR A 23 12.19 -1.05 8.47
CA THR A 23 12.35 -2.48 8.73
C THR A 23 12.96 -3.19 7.52
N LEU A 24 12.43 -2.96 6.32
CA LEU A 24 12.94 -3.57 5.10
C LEU A 24 14.39 -3.16 4.80
N LEU A 25 14.69 -1.86 4.92
CA LEU A 25 16.06 -1.33 4.75
C LEU A 25 17.03 -1.94 5.77
N THR A 26 16.64 -2.04 7.05
CA THR A 26 17.46 -2.65 8.11
C THR A 26 17.77 -4.10 7.83
N LEU A 27 16.84 -4.82 7.19
CA LEU A 27 17.02 -6.21 6.78
C LEU A 27 17.80 -6.36 5.47
N GLY A 28 18.23 -5.25 4.84
CA GLY A 28 19.08 -5.23 3.64
C GLY A 28 18.32 -5.35 2.31
N TYR A 29 17.01 -5.16 2.29
CA TYR A 29 16.26 -5.04 1.03
C TYR A 29 16.54 -3.70 0.36
N THR A 30 16.53 -3.68 -0.98
CA THR A 30 16.43 -2.43 -1.73
C THR A 30 14.98 -1.97 -1.71
N VAL A 31 14.73 -0.74 -1.26
CA VAL A 31 13.38 -0.17 -1.17
C VAL A 31 13.33 1.10 -1.99
N ASP A 32 12.54 1.07 -3.05
CA ASP A 32 12.30 2.24 -3.90
C ASP A 32 10.89 2.79 -3.66
N VAL A 33 10.80 4.11 -3.68
CA VAL A 33 9.56 4.88 -3.52
C VAL A 33 9.25 5.58 -4.82
N ALA A 34 8.04 5.37 -5.33
CA ALA A 34 7.52 6.07 -6.50
C ALA A 34 6.19 6.75 -6.19
N SER A 35 5.98 7.92 -6.79
CA SER A 35 4.75 8.71 -6.62
C SER A 35 4.34 9.32 -7.95
N PRO A 36 3.04 9.34 -8.29
CA PRO A 36 2.57 10.10 -9.43
C PRO A 36 2.92 11.59 -9.32
N ASN A 37 3.27 12.19 -10.46
CA ASN A 37 3.60 13.60 -10.59
C ASN A 37 4.81 14.07 -9.75
N LYS A 38 5.63 13.14 -9.25
CA LYS A 38 6.88 13.42 -8.55
C LYS A 38 8.04 12.69 -9.24
N LYS A 39 9.21 13.30 -9.16
CA LYS A 39 10.47 12.78 -9.71
C LYS A 39 11.40 12.31 -8.58
N PRO A 40 12.44 11.53 -8.90
CA PRO A 40 13.50 11.26 -7.93
C PRO A 40 14.02 12.55 -7.29
N ASP A 41 14.25 12.49 -5.98
CA ASP A 41 14.61 13.57 -5.09
C ASP A 41 13.47 14.52 -4.65
N ASP A 42 12.30 14.48 -5.28
CA ASP A 42 11.11 15.11 -4.70
C ASP A 42 10.73 14.44 -3.37
N VAL A 43 9.93 15.13 -2.58
CA VAL A 43 9.47 14.63 -1.28
C VAL A 43 7.97 14.42 -1.24
N ILE A 44 7.56 13.41 -0.49
CA ILE A 44 6.19 13.13 -0.08
C ILE A 44 6.10 13.53 1.39
N THR A 45 5.02 14.22 1.77
CA THR A 45 4.74 14.54 3.16
C THR A 45 3.70 13.58 3.69
N SER A 46 4.05 12.83 4.73
CA SER A 46 3.13 11.94 5.43
C SER A 46 2.19 12.71 6.37
N SER A 47 1.20 12.01 6.87
CA SER A 47 0.24 12.53 7.84
C SER A 47 -0.01 11.51 8.93
N ILE A 48 -0.25 12.01 10.15
CA ILE A 48 -0.75 11.21 11.27
C ILE A 48 -2.26 11.36 11.31
N PHE A 49 -2.97 10.25 11.32
CA PHE A 49 -4.42 10.21 11.37
C PHE A 49 -4.87 9.77 12.75
N GLU A 50 -5.19 10.75 13.59
CA GLU A 50 -5.74 10.48 14.91
C GLU A 50 -7.27 10.37 14.83
N PRO A 51 -7.88 9.39 15.51
CA PRO A 51 -9.33 9.34 15.67
C PRO A 51 -9.81 10.62 16.36
N SER A 52 -10.86 11.22 15.84
CA SER A 52 -11.53 12.37 16.47
C SER A 52 -12.95 12.00 16.86
N ASP A 53 -13.49 12.67 17.89
CA ASP A 53 -14.88 12.52 18.30
C ASP A 53 -15.90 12.96 17.23
N LEU A 54 -15.42 13.59 16.18
CA LEU A 54 -16.24 14.13 15.09
C LEU A 54 -16.49 13.13 13.95
N GLN A 55 -16.19 11.86 14.12
CA GLN A 55 -16.38 10.80 13.12
C GLN A 55 -15.59 11.01 11.81
N TYR A 56 -14.54 11.81 11.84
CA TYR A 56 -13.59 11.96 10.74
C TYR A 56 -12.15 12.04 11.25
N PHE A 57 -11.21 11.76 10.36
CA PHE A 57 -9.79 11.91 10.65
C PHE A 57 -9.31 13.29 10.23
N ASN A 58 -8.70 14.01 11.16
CA ASN A 58 -8.02 15.26 10.86
C ASN A 58 -6.51 14.98 10.70
N PRO A 59 -5.97 15.00 9.46
CA PRO A 59 -4.56 14.67 9.25
C PRO A 59 -3.67 15.81 9.74
N GLY A 60 -2.78 15.49 10.68
CA GLY A 60 -1.63 16.32 11.03
C GLY A 60 -0.45 15.98 10.10
N LEU A 61 0.27 16.99 9.58
CA LEU A 61 1.49 16.75 8.80
C LEU A 61 2.57 16.15 9.70
N ALA A 62 3.32 15.19 9.16
CA ALA A 62 4.38 14.48 9.88
C ALA A 62 5.72 14.52 9.13
N HIS A 63 6.28 13.38 8.77
CA HIS A 63 7.60 13.31 8.17
C HIS A 63 7.59 13.49 6.64
N LYS A 64 8.79 13.65 6.09
CA LYS A 64 9.01 13.72 4.65
C LYS A 64 9.81 12.50 4.19
N TYR A 65 9.33 11.88 3.13
CA TYR A 65 9.97 10.72 2.49
C TYR A 65 10.38 11.08 1.07
N LYS A 66 11.56 10.60 0.68
CA LYS A 66 12.13 10.90 -0.63
C LYS A 66 11.56 9.93 -1.67
N VAL A 67 11.13 10.46 -2.80
CA VAL A 67 10.90 9.67 -4.02
C VAL A 67 12.25 9.24 -4.59
N THR A 68 12.44 7.97 -4.87
CA THR A 68 13.72 7.42 -5.36
C THR A 68 13.69 7.06 -6.83
N VAL A 69 12.50 6.77 -7.38
CA VAL A 69 12.35 6.39 -8.80
C VAL A 69 11.14 7.08 -9.42
N ASP A 70 11.23 7.36 -10.72
CA ASP A 70 10.09 7.89 -11.49
C ASP A 70 9.12 6.76 -11.85
N ILE A 71 7.88 6.91 -11.45
CA ILE A 71 6.81 5.93 -11.69
C ILE A 71 6.60 5.62 -13.17
N ASN A 72 6.88 6.57 -14.06
CA ASN A 72 6.64 6.43 -15.50
C ASN A 72 7.73 5.61 -16.21
N THR A 73 8.93 5.58 -15.64
CA THR A 73 10.10 4.95 -16.26
C THR A 73 10.64 3.75 -15.50
N VAL A 74 10.20 3.55 -14.25
CA VAL A 74 10.66 2.43 -13.43
C VAL A 74 10.31 1.08 -14.06
N ASP A 75 11.31 0.20 -14.13
CA ASP A 75 11.06 -1.21 -14.46
C ASP A 75 10.47 -1.94 -13.26
N TYR A 76 9.18 -1.73 -13.03
CA TYR A 76 8.46 -2.34 -11.91
C TYR A 76 8.42 -3.87 -11.96
N LYS A 77 8.67 -4.46 -13.14
CA LYS A 77 8.72 -5.92 -13.30
C LYS A 77 9.97 -6.54 -12.68
N SER A 78 11.01 -5.75 -12.44
CA SER A 78 12.23 -6.20 -11.76
C SER A 78 12.11 -6.30 -10.23
N TYR A 79 11.01 -5.82 -9.65
CA TYR A 79 10.78 -5.88 -8.21
C TYR A 79 10.15 -7.21 -7.78
N ASP A 80 10.49 -7.65 -6.57
CA ASP A 80 9.99 -8.89 -5.97
C ASP A 80 8.65 -8.68 -5.27
N ALA A 81 8.41 -7.48 -4.77
CA ALA A 81 7.17 -7.13 -4.11
C ALA A 81 6.74 -5.68 -4.35
N LEU A 82 5.43 -5.45 -4.24
CA LEU A 82 4.80 -4.13 -4.20
C LEU A 82 4.18 -3.90 -2.84
N TYR A 83 4.40 -2.72 -2.26
CA TYR A 83 3.73 -2.26 -1.05
C TYR A 83 2.91 -1.00 -1.31
N LEU A 84 1.67 -1.01 -0.86
CA LEU A 84 0.69 0.07 -0.97
C LEU A 84 0.28 0.52 0.44
N PRO A 85 0.93 1.54 1.02
CA PRO A 85 0.52 2.12 2.29
C PRO A 85 -0.80 2.88 2.16
N GLY A 86 -1.44 3.14 3.29
CA GLY A 86 -2.74 3.81 3.37
C GLY A 86 -2.65 5.32 3.62
N GLY A 87 -3.44 5.80 4.56
CA GLY A 87 -3.69 7.22 4.74
C GLY A 87 -4.62 7.77 3.66
N HIS A 88 -4.58 9.07 3.37
CA HIS A 88 -5.37 9.65 2.29
C HIS A 88 -4.71 9.53 0.90
N SER A 89 -3.44 9.16 0.83
CA SER A 89 -2.73 8.94 -0.43
C SER A 89 -3.52 8.06 -1.43
N PRO A 90 -4.10 6.91 -1.04
CA PRO A 90 -4.89 6.08 -1.95
C PRO A 90 -6.09 6.76 -2.59
N LEU A 91 -6.65 7.81 -1.96
CA LEU A 91 -7.77 8.58 -2.53
C LEU A 91 -7.38 9.32 -3.81
N HIS A 92 -6.10 9.56 -4.04
CA HIS A 92 -5.57 10.14 -5.26
C HIS A 92 -4.96 9.07 -6.18
N LEU A 93 -4.34 8.07 -5.60
CA LEU A 93 -3.62 7.03 -6.35
C LEU A 93 -4.55 6.11 -7.14
N HIS A 94 -5.74 5.79 -6.63
CA HIS A 94 -6.66 4.81 -7.23
C HIS A 94 -7.22 5.22 -8.60
N VAL A 95 -7.11 6.49 -8.98
CA VAL A 95 -7.51 7.00 -10.32
C VAL A 95 -6.32 7.15 -11.27
N ASN A 96 -5.09 6.95 -10.82
CA ASN A 96 -3.89 7.11 -11.65
C ASN A 96 -3.66 5.85 -12.50
N PRO A 97 -3.64 5.95 -13.85
CA PRO A 97 -3.53 4.79 -14.72
C PRO A 97 -2.24 3.97 -14.50
N LYS A 98 -1.12 4.65 -14.18
CA LYS A 98 0.17 3.96 -13.98
C LYS A 98 0.21 3.19 -12.66
N VAL A 99 -0.38 3.74 -11.61
CA VAL A 99 -0.56 3.03 -10.33
C VAL A 99 -1.42 1.79 -10.52
N ILE A 100 -2.54 1.92 -11.24
CA ILE A 100 -3.44 0.80 -11.55
C ILE A 100 -2.70 -0.26 -12.38
N GLU A 101 -1.97 0.12 -13.43
CA GLU A 101 -1.18 -0.78 -14.26
C GLU A 101 -0.19 -1.60 -13.43
N ILE A 102 0.62 -0.92 -12.61
CA ILE A 102 1.62 -1.58 -11.77
C ILE A 102 0.95 -2.53 -10.77
N THR A 103 -0.08 -2.06 -10.06
CA THR A 103 -0.80 -2.88 -9.07
C THR A 103 -1.42 -4.13 -9.72
N LYS A 104 -2.04 -3.96 -10.88
CA LYS A 104 -2.61 -5.07 -11.65
C LYS A 104 -1.57 -6.11 -12.03
N TYR A 105 -0.40 -5.68 -12.48
CA TYR A 105 0.72 -6.58 -12.80
C TYR A 105 1.09 -7.45 -11.60
N PHE A 106 1.23 -6.88 -10.39
CA PHE A 106 1.57 -7.65 -9.19
C PHE A 106 0.47 -8.63 -8.78
N LEU A 107 -0.80 -8.25 -8.92
CA LEU A 107 -1.93 -9.16 -8.68
C LEU A 107 -1.92 -10.36 -9.62
N GLU A 108 -1.62 -10.16 -10.90
CA GLU A 108 -1.68 -11.18 -11.95
C GLU A 108 -0.41 -12.03 -12.03
N SER A 109 0.77 -11.46 -11.76
CA SER A 109 2.06 -12.17 -11.79
C SER A 109 2.31 -13.06 -10.57
N LYS A 110 1.44 -13.04 -9.58
CA LYS A 110 1.58 -13.76 -8.31
C LYS A 110 2.82 -13.35 -7.50
N LYS A 111 3.43 -12.20 -7.80
CA LYS A 111 4.44 -11.58 -6.93
C LYS A 111 3.77 -11.02 -5.68
N THR A 112 4.53 -10.92 -4.60
CA THR A 112 3.99 -10.42 -3.33
C THR A 112 3.45 -9.01 -3.49
N LEU A 113 2.19 -8.81 -3.14
CA LEU A 113 1.53 -7.51 -3.07
C LEU A 113 0.97 -7.31 -1.67
N VAL A 114 1.37 -6.23 -1.04
CA VAL A 114 0.90 -5.84 0.30
C VAL A 114 0.12 -4.55 0.21
N SER A 115 -1.05 -4.51 0.83
CA SER A 115 -1.95 -3.35 0.84
C SER A 115 -2.54 -3.16 2.23
N ILE A 116 -2.60 -1.93 2.71
CA ILE A 116 -3.12 -1.63 4.05
C ILE A 116 -4.10 -0.46 4.03
N CYS A 117 -5.10 -0.51 4.89
CA CYS A 117 -6.01 0.60 5.17
C CYS A 117 -6.84 1.01 3.92
N TYR A 118 -6.76 2.26 3.47
CA TYR A 118 -7.46 2.77 2.27
C TYR A 118 -6.93 2.21 0.95
N SER A 119 -5.79 1.53 0.91
CA SER A 119 -5.21 1.04 -0.34
C SER A 119 -6.04 -0.03 -1.05
N VAL A 120 -7.07 -0.57 -0.38
CA VAL A 120 -8.12 -1.39 -1.03
C VAL A 120 -8.76 -0.66 -2.22
N LEU A 121 -8.83 0.68 -2.21
CA LEU A 121 -9.33 1.46 -3.34
C LEU A 121 -8.49 1.24 -4.60
N ILE A 122 -7.16 1.17 -4.45
CA ILE A 122 -6.25 0.91 -5.56
C ILE A 122 -6.45 -0.52 -6.07
N LEU A 123 -6.59 -1.50 -5.16
CA LEU A 123 -6.87 -2.89 -5.53
C LEU A 123 -8.17 -2.99 -6.33
N ALA A 124 -9.25 -2.36 -5.86
CA ALA A 124 -10.55 -2.38 -6.52
C ALA A 124 -10.50 -1.74 -7.92
N ALA A 125 -9.74 -0.63 -8.07
CA ALA A 125 -9.57 0.07 -9.33
C ALA A 125 -8.90 -0.81 -10.42
N THR A 126 -8.14 -1.84 -10.04
CA THR A 126 -7.55 -2.79 -11.00
C THR A 126 -8.59 -3.69 -11.68
N LYS A 127 -9.77 -3.86 -11.10
CA LYS A 127 -10.82 -4.83 -11.51
C LYS A 127 -10.34 -6.29 -11.52
N SER A 128 -9.28 -6.61 -10.76
CA SER A 128 -8.63 -7.93 -10.74
C SER A 128 -8.71 -8.62 -9.38
N ILE A 129 -9.63 -8.19 -8.49
CA ILE A 129 -9.78 -8.73 -7.13
C ILE A 129 -11.05 -9.55 -6.91
N SER A 130 -11.82 -9.81 -7.97
CA SER A 130 -13.03 -10.64 -7.84
C SER A 130 -12.70 -12.04 -7.28
N GLY A 131 -13.46 -12.45 -6.26
CA GLY A 131 -13.29 -13.72 -5.55
C GLY A 131 -12.13 -13.76 -4.56
N ARG A 132 -11.24 -12.75 -4.53
CA ARG A 132 -10.11 -12.69 -3.59
C ARG A 132 -10.57 -12.35 -2.19
N LYS A 133 -9.93 -12.95 -1.20
CA LYS A 133 -10.11 -12.59 0.20
C LYS A 133 -9.21 -11.42 0.55
N LEU A 134 -9.74 -10.43 1.25
CA LEU A 134 -8.98 -9.26 1.69
C LEU A 134 -9.60 -8.60 2.91
N THR A 135 -8.83 -7.73 3.56
CA THR A 135 -9.28 -6.77 4.56
C THR A 135 -8.71 -5.39 4.26
N GLY A 136 -9.26 -4.37 4.85
CA GLY A 136 -8.82 -2.98 4.76
C GLY A 136 -9.58 -2.15 5.77
N LEU A 137 -9.43 -0.83 5.70
CA LEU A 137 -10.21 0.04 6.59
C LEU A 137 -11.72 -0.25 6.41
N PRO A 138 -12.53 -0.36 7.49
CA PRO A 138 -13.93 -0.77 7.40
C PRO A 138 -14.76 0.00 6.36
N PHE A 139 -14.47 1.29 6.16
CA PHE A 139 -15.12 2.12 5.14
C PHE A 139 -14.87 1.66 3.70
N THR A 140 -13.82 0.86 3.46
CA THR A 140 -13.49 0.32 2.13
C THR A 140 -14.22 -0.97 1.80
N ARG A 141 -14.95 -1.55 2.75
CA ARG A 141 -15.71 -2.81 2.55
C ARG A 141 -16.66 -2.72 1.37
N VAL A 142 -17.45 -1.65 1.30
CA VAL A 142 -18.42 -1.48 0.20
C VAL A 142 -17.74 -1.49 -1.17
N VAL A 143 -16.57 -0.89 -1.28
CA VAL A 143 -15.79 -0.87 -2.53
C VAL A 143 -15.22 -2.25 -2.86
N ALA A 144 -14.73 -2.99 -1.85
CA ALA A 144 -14.27 -4.36 -2.00
C ALA A 144 -15.39 -5.29 -2.48
N ASP A 145 -16.56 -5.22 -1.85
CA ASP A 145 -17.75 -6.01 -2.20
C ASP A 145 -18.23 -5.69 -3.63
N LEU A 146 -18.30 -4.42 -4.01
CA LEU A 146 -18.65 -3.98 -5.38
C LEU A 146 -17.65 -4.47 -6.42
N ALA A 147 -16.38 -4.60 -6.05
CA ALA A 147 -15.33 -5.17 -6.91
C ALA A 147 -15.32 -6.73 -6.91
N GLY A 148 -16.27 -7.35 -6.22
CA GLY A 148 -16.44 -8.80 -6.15
C GLY A 148 -15.47 -9.52 -5.21
N ALA A 149 -14.76 -8.80 -4.34
CA ALA A 149 -13.89 -9.40 -3.36
C ALA A 149 -14.69 -9.92 -2.15
N LYS A 150 -14.06 -10.77 -1.35
CA LYS A 150 -14.58 -11.30 -0.09
C LYS A 150 -13.92 -10.54 1.06
N TYR A 151 -14.59 -9.51 1.58
CA TYR A 151 -14.07 -8.74 2.69
C TYR A 151 -14.15 -9.53 4.00
N GLU A 152 -13.05 -9.62 4.73
CA GLU A 152 -12.95 -10.28 6.04
C GLU A 152 -12.68 -9.25 7.15
N GLU A 153 -13.47 -9.26 8.21
CA GLU A 153 -13.31 -8.38 9.38
C GLU A 153 -12.23 -8.95 10.31
N THR A 154 -10.97 -8.77 9.92
CA THR A 154 -9.80 -9.24 10.66
C THR A 154 -8.62 -8.28 10.50
N LEU A 155 -7.62 -8.41 11.37
CA LEU A 155 -6.46 -7.53 11.34
C LEU A 155 -5.64 -7.65 10.07
N CYS A 156 -5.50 -8.88 9.55
CA CYS A 156 -4.69 -9.16 8.37
C CYS A 156 -5.21 -10.40 7.66
N VAL A 157 -5.25 -10.34 6.33
CA VAL A 157 -5.62 -11.47 5.45
C VAL A 157 -4.46 -11.74 4.49
N LYS A 158 -4.11 -13.01 4.34
CA LYS A 158 -3.22 -13.49 3.29
C LYS A 158 -3.99 -14.41 2.35
N ASP A 159 -4.07 -14.01 1.09
CA ASP A 159 -4.69 -14.79 0.02
C ASP A 159 -3.68 -15.00 -1.11
N GLY A 160 -2.99 -16.11 -1.07
CA GLY A 160 -1.87 -16.38 -1.97
C GLY A 160 -0.74 -15.36 -1.80
N SER A 161 -0.45 -14.62 -2.86
CA SER A 161 0.56 -13.55 -2.87
C SER A 161 0.03 -12.17 -2.43
N LEU A 162 -1.28 -12.03 -2.23
CA LEU A 162 -1.89 -10.81 -1.73
C LEU A 162 -1.96 -10.84 -0.20
N ILE A 163 -1.39 -9.83 0.44
CA ILE A 163 -1.45 -9.61 1.90
C ILE A 163 -2.14 -8.28 2.13
N THR A 164 -3.20 -8.27 2.93
CA THR A 164 -3.94 -7.04 3.23
C THR A 164 -4.11 -6.86 4.73
N ALA A 165 -4.17 -5.60 5.19
CA ALA A 165 -4.38 -5.28 6.60
C ALA A 165 -5.38 -4.14 6.80
N ILE A 166 -6.08 -4.19 7.95
CA ILE A 166 -7.15 -3.26 8.29
C ILE A 166 -6.67 -1.80 8.44
N GLY A 167 -5.44 -1.59 8.84
CA GLY A 167 -4.84 -0.30 9.17
C GLY A 167 -3.79 -0.48 10.26
N ASN A 168 -3.51 0.57 11.04
CA ASN A 168 -2.49 0.54 12.08
C ASN A 168 -2.64 -0.64 13.07
N PRO A 169 -3.83 -1.07 13.48
CA PRO A 169 -3.97 -2.25 14.34
C PRO A 169 -3.43 -3.55 13.68
N GLY A 170 -3.48 -3.64 12.36
CA GLY A 170 -3.00 -4.80 11.61
C GLY A 170 -1.54 -4.70 11.12
N LEU A 171 -0.88 -3.57 11.34
CA LEU A 171 0.43 -3.25 10.74
C LEU A 171 1.52 -4.28 11.12
N ILE A 172 1.61 -4.66 12.39
CA ILE A 172 2.61 -5.65 12.85
C ILE A 172 2.35 -7.01 12.20
N LYS A 173 1.09 -7.46 12.24
CA LYS A 173 0.71 -8.75 11.64
C LYS A 173 0.97 -8.80 10.14
N MET A 174 0.67 -7.71 9.45
CA MET A 174 0.98 -7.55 8.03
C MET A 174 2.48 -7.68 7.77
N MET A 175 3.33 -7.01 8.56
CA MET A 175 4.79 -7.08 8.39
C MET A 175 5.32 -8.50 8.64
N GLU A 176 4.80 -9.22 9.64
CA GLU A 176 5.15 -10.62 9.86
C GLU A 176 4.88 -11.48 8.60
N GLU A 177 3.69 -11.35 8.01
CA GLU A 177 3.31 -12.11 6.80
C GLU A 177 4.10 -11.65 5.57
N PHE A 178 4.39 -10.35 5.46
CA PHE A 178 5.22 -9.79 4.39
C PHE A 178 6.64 -10.36 4.44
N LEU A 179 7.29 -10.30 5.59
CA LEU A 179 8.65 -10.83 5.76
C LEU A 179 8.74 -12.35 5.53
N LYS A 180 7.69 -13.11 5.85
CA LYS A 180 7.60 -14.53 5.50
C LYS A 180 7.48 -14.75 3.99
N ALA A 181 6.78 -13.87 3.28
CA ALA A 181 6.57 -13.98 1.84
C ALA A 181 7.81 -13.56 1.02
N LEU A 182 8.75 -12.83 1.62
CA LEU A 182 10.02 -12.40 0.99
C LEU A 182 11.16 -13.42 1.17
N LYS A 183 10.96 -14.49 1.95
CA LYS A 183 11.93 -15.60 2.13
C LYS A 183 11.76 -16.64 1.04
#